data_d647a7e788b07ef04ea4ca93d02aac3c
#
_entry.id   d647a7e788b07ef04ea4ca93d02aac3c
#
_cell.length_a   1.000
_cell.length_b   1.000
_cell.length_c   1.000
_cell.angle_alpha   90.00
_cell.angle_beta   90.00
_cell.angle_gamma   90.00
#
_symmetry.space_group_name_H-M   'P 1'
#
loop_
_entity.id
_entity.type
_entity.pdbx_description
1 polymer ?
#
loop_
_entity_poly.entity_id
_entity_poly.type
_entity_poly.pdbx_seq_one_letter_code
_entity_poly.pdbx_strand_id
1 'polypeptide(L)'
;KELLTFLGIYGISEDLTTQIETLTTNVFSLVWSSGIQILIFLAALQNIPPSAREAAQIEGATSWEYFWKIILPYVSPMILANLIFTIIDSFTSPTNAVMTRVLEVQNDWQYGLAAAMAWTYFAIVLAAIGLVTMIINHFIYYEVE
;
A
#
# COMPACT_ATOMS: atom_id res chain seq x y z
N LYS A 1 -25.28 3.88 13.04
CA LYS A 1 -26.57 4.51 13.43
C LYS A 1 -26.37 5.95 13.88
N GLU A 2 -25.44 6.25 14.78
CA GLU A 2 -25.24 7.61 15.32
C GLU A 2 -24.91 8.66 14.27
N LEU A 3 -24.06 8.33 13.27
CA LEU A 3 -23.70 9.26 12.19
C LEU A 3 -24.88 9.64 11.30
N LEU A 4 -25.76 8.69 10.97
CA LEU A 4 -26.92 8.95 10.14
C LEU A 4 -28.00 9.75 10.87
N THR A 5 -28.14 9.49 12.17
CA THR A 5 -29.02 10.27 13.06
C THR A 5 -28.49 11.72 13.18
N PHE A 6 -27.16 11.86 13.29
CA PHE A 6 -26.50 13.17 13.33
C PHE A 6 -26.69 13.96 12.03
N LEU A 7 -26.68 13.28 10.88
CA LEU A 7 -26.90 13.88 9.55
C LEU A 7 -28.39 14.15 9.26
N GLY A 8 -29.31 13.82 10.18
CA GLY A 8 -30.74 14.08 10.02
C GLY A 8 -31.43 13.21 8.96
N ILE A 9 -30.83 12.09 8.58
CA ILE A 9 -31.37 11.18 7.57
C ILE A 9 -32.24 10.15 8.27
N TYR A 10 -33.55 10.43 8.31
CA TYR A 10 -34.57 9.55 8.88
C TYR A 10 -35.27 8.74 7.78
N GLY A 11 -35.57 7.47 8.07
CA GLY A 11 -36.40 6.63 7.21
C GLY A 11 -35.67 5.75 6.19
N ILE A 12 -34.36 5.62 6.30
CA ILE A 12 -33.58 4.66 5.50
C ILE A 12 -33.76 3.25 6.10
N SER A 13 -33.94 2.25 5.24
CA SER A 13 -34.01 0.85 5.66
C SER A 13 -32.72 0.44 6.39
N GLU A 14 -32.81 -0.49 7.35
CA GLU A 14 -31.63 -0.95 8.12
C GLU A 14 -30.54 -1.50 7.20
N ASP A 15 -30.90 -2.13 6.09
CA ASP A 15 -29.96 -2.64 5.09
C ASP A 15 -29.15 -1.53 4.41
N LEU A 16 -29.77 -0.43 4.03
CA LEU A 16 -29.05 0.72 3.43
C LEU A 16 -28.16 1.42 4.46
N THR A 17 -28.60 1.49 5.69
CA THR A 17 -27.79 2.06 6.78
C THR A 17 -26.51 1.26 7.00
N THR A 18 -26.61 -0.05 7.08
CA THR A 18 -25.45 -0.94 7.27
C THR A 18 -24.51 -0.92 6.07
N GLN A 19 -25.04 -0.84 4.85
CA GLN A 19 -24.22 -0.71 3.64
C GLN A 19 -23.45 0.62 3.62
N ILE A 20 -24.08 1.74 3.96
CA ILE A 20 -23.44 3.06 4.01
C ILE A 20 -22.36 3.08 5.11
N GLU A 21 -22.64 2.54 6.30
CA GLU A 21 -21.66 2.45 7.38
C GLU A 21 -20.46 1.59 6.97
N THR A 22 -20.68 0.45 6.34
CA THR A 22 -19.64 -0.44 5.86
C THR A 22 -18.78 0.23 4.78
N LEU A 23 -19.40 0.87 3.80
CA LEU A 23 -18.70 1.60 2.74
C LEU A 23 -17.86 2.75 3.31
N THR A 24 -18.45 3.53 4.23
CA THR A 24 -17.76 4.66 4.86
C THR A 24 -16.56 4.19 5.67
N THR A 25 -16.72 3.12 6.46
CA THR A 25 -15.63 2.55 7.26
C THR A 25 -14.52 1.98 6.38
N ASN A 26 -14.89 1.29 5.30
CA ASN A 26 -13.91 0.73 4.36
C ASN A 26 -13.13 1.84 3.63
N VAL A 27 -13.80 2.88 3.15
CA VAL A 27 -13.15 4.03 2.50
C VAL A 27 -12.21 4.74 3.46
N PHE A 28 -12.66 5.00 4.70
CA PHE A 28 -11.82 5.61 5.73
C PHE A 28 -10.59 4.75 6.04
N SER A 29 -10.77 3.45 6.21
CA SER A 29 -9.67 2.50 6.45
C SER A 29 -8.67 2.47 5.29
N LEU A 30 -9.14 2.48 4.04
CA LEU A 30 -8.29 2.52 2.86
C LEU A 30 -7.48 3.83 2.79
N VAL A 31 -8.11 4.97 3.02
CA VAL A 31 -7.42 6.28 3.03
C VAL A 31 -6.38 6.33 4.16
N TRP A 32 -6.74 5.84 5.33
CA TRP A 32 -5.82 5.80 6.47
C TRP A 32 -4.62 4.89 6.21
N SER A 33 -4.85 3.69 5.71
CA SER A 33 -3.78 2.72 5.41
C SER A 33 -2.90 3.16 4.22
N SER A 34 -3.43 3.99 3.30
CA SER A 34 -2.66 4.50 2.16
C SER A 34 -1.71 5.66 2.51
N GLY A 35 -1.76 6.17 3.74
CA GLY A 35 -1.01 7.37 4.13
C GLY A 35 0.49 7.24 3.91
N ILE A 36 1.09 6.11 4.28
CA ILE A 36 2.54 5.87 4.13
C ILE A 36 2.91 5.77 2.65
N GLN A 37 2.11 5.08 1.84
CA GLN A 37 2.32 4.94 0.41
C GLN A 37 2.29 6.31 -0.30
N ILE A 38 1.35 7.16 0.08
CA ILE A 38 1.26 8.54 -0.44
C ILE A 38 2.52 9.34 -0.08
N LEU A 39 3.00 9.23 1.16
CA LEU A 39 4.22 9.92 1.59
C LEU A 39 5.47 9.43 0.86
N ILE A 40 5.59 8.13 0.61
CA ILE A 40 6.71 7.56 -0.16
C ILE A 40 6.72 8.15 -1.58
N PHE A 41 5.56 8.17 -2.27
CA PHE A 41 5.48 8.74 -3.61
C PHE A 41 5.68 10.25 -3.62
N LEU A 42 5.16 10.97 -2.64
CA LEU A 42 5.36 12.40 -2.52
C LEU A 42 6.86 12.74 -2.34
N ALA A 43 7.55 12.01 -1.49
CA ALA A 43 8.99 12.16 -1.30
C ALA A 43 9.78 11.84 -2.59
N ALA A 44 9.38 10.78 -3.31
CA ALA A 44 10.00 10.43 -4.59
C ALA A 44 9.85 11.53 -5.64
N LEU A 45 8.66 12.10 -5.75
CA LEU A 45 8.38 13.20 -6.68
C LEU A 45 9.14 14.49 -6.35
N GLN A 46 9.36 14.76 -5.06
CA GLN A 46 10.13 15.93 -4.61
C GLN A 46 11.64 15.81 -4.92
N ASN A 47 12.14 14.60 -5.09
CA ASN A 47 13.55 14.37 -5.43
C ASN A 47 13.86 14.57 -6.92
N ILE A 48 12.85 14.76 -7.78
CA ILE A 48 13.07 15.03 -9.19
C ILE A 48 13.68 16.44 -9.34
N PRO A 49 14.87 16.58 -9.93
CA PRO A 49 15.55 17.87 -10.02
C PRO A 49 14.76 18.81 -10.93
N PRO A 50 14.63 20.11 -10.56
CA PRO A 50 13.95 21.09 -11.41
C PRO A 50 14.53 21.22 -12.80
N SER A 51 15.84 21.02 -12.95
CA SER A 51 16.55 21.02 -14.23
C SER A 51 16.01 20.00 -15.24
N ALA A 52 15.54 18.84 -14.78
CA ALA A 52 14.94 17.84 -15.66
C ALA A 52 13.62 18.35 -16.28
N ARG A 53 12.85 19.12 -15.53
CA ARG A 53 11.63 19.76 -16.01
C ARG A 53 11.94 20.89 -16.99
N GLU A 54 12.91 21.72 -16.66
CA GLU A 54 13.35 22.83 -17.52
C GLU A 54 13.90 22.30 -18.85
N ALA A 55 14.73 21.28 -18.84
CA ALA A 55 15.23 20.63 -20.04
C ALA A 55 14.10 20.10 -20.93
N ALA A 56 13.13 19.39 -20.34
CA ALA A 56 11.98 18.87 -21.06
C ALA A 56 11.13 19.99 -21.70
N GLN A 57 10.99 21.13 -21.02
CA GLN A 57 10.27 22.29 -21.54
C GLN A 57 11.02 22.94 -22.72
N ILE A 58 12.35 23.03 -22.65
CA ILE A 58 13.19 23.56 -23.74
C ILE A 58 13.08 22.65 -24.98
N GLU A 59 13.02 21.34 -24.79
CA GLU A 59 12.81 20.36 -25.86
C GLU A 59 11.37 20.33 -26.41
N GLY A 60 10.46 21.11 -25.82
CA GLY A 60 9.06 21.20 -26.25
C GLY A 60 8.21 20.00 -25.85
N ALA A 61 8.65 19.22 -24.87
CA ALA A 61 7.90 18.07 -24.38
C ALA A 61 6.57 18.48 -23.73
N THR A 62 5.51 17.76 -24.06
CA THR A 62 4.22 17.91 -23.39
C THR A 62 4.27 17.38 -21.97
N SER A 63 3.35 17.83 -21.08
CA SER A 63 3.26 17.31 -19.71
C SER A 63 3.05 15.79 -19.67
N TRP A 64 2.41 15.23 -20.67
CA TRP A 64 2.18 13.79 -20.81
C TRP A 64 3.48 13.04 -21.14
N GLU A 65 4.27 13.56 -22.07
CA GLU A 65 5.59 12.99 -22.42
C GLU A 65 6.56 13.10 -21.25
N TYR A 66 6.57 14.23 -20.54
CA TYR A 66 7.36 14.42 -19.34
C TYR A 66 7.02 13.40 -18.25
N PHE A 67 5.72 13.13 -18.04
CA PHE A 67 5.27 12.13 -17.06
C PHE A 67 5.80 10.73 -17.42
N TRP A 68 5.58 10.28 -18.65
CA TRP A 68 5.91 8.90 -19.03
C TRP A 68 7.40 8.65 -19.25
N LYS A 69 8.13 9.65 -19.76
CA LYS A 69 9.54 9.49 -20.13
C LYS A 69 10.51 9.87 -19.00
N ILE A 70 10.09 10.74 -18.07
CA ILE A 70 10.98 11.26 -17.03
C ILE A 70 10.47 10.91 -15.63
N ILE A 71 9.24 11.31 -15.27
CA ILE A 71 8.74 11.07 -13.91
C ILE A 71 8.64 9.57 -13.61
N LEU A 72 7.99 8.80 -14.45
CA LEU A 72 7.71 7.39 -14.19
C LEU A 72 8.98 6.53 -14.07
N PRO A 73 9.98 6.64 -14.96
CA PRO A 73 11.25 5.94 -14.79
C PRO A 73 11.99 6.37 -13.52
N TYR A 74 12.00 7.67 -13.21
CA TYR A 74 12.67 8.20 -12.02
C TYR A 74 12.06 7.70 -10.72
N VAL A 75 10.74 7.59 -10.65
CA VAL A 75 9.99 7.12 -9.48
C VAL A 75 9.93 5.57 -9.42
N SER A 76 10.30 4.89 -10.49
CA SER A 76 10.22 3.43 -10.63
C SER A 76 10.87 2.65 -9.45
N PRO A 77 12.05 2.99 -8.91
CA PRO A 77 12.60 2.32 -7.73
C PRO A 77 11.73 2.48 -6.48
N MET A 78 11.05 3.63 -6.35
CA MET A 78 10.15 3.88 -5.22
C MET A 78 8.83 3.13 -5.34
N ILE A 79 8.41 2.79 -6.57
CA ILE A 79 7.28 1.87 -6.79
C ILE A 79 7.60 0.51 -6.20
N LEU A 80 8.81 -0.01 -6.42
CA LEU A 80 9.24 -1.27 -5.83
C LEU A 80 9.26 -1.21 -4.29
N ALA A 81 9.86 -0.16 -3.73
CA ALA A 81 9.90 0.04 -2.28
C ALA A 81 8.49 0.10 -1.66
N ASN A 82 7.58 0.84 -2.31
CA ASN A 82 6.20 0.98 -1.88
C ASN A 82 5.42 -0.34 -1.99
N LEU A 83 5.68 -1.12 -3.03
CA LEU A 83 5.06 -2.43 -3.21
C LEU A 83 5.54 -3.43 -2.14
N ILE A 84 6.85 -3.46 -1.83
CA ILE A 84 7.40 -4.28 -0.74
C ILE A 84 6.76 -3.86 0.59
N PHE A 85 6.68 -2.56 0.87
CA PHE A 85 6.02 -2.05 2.07
C PHE A 85 4.57 -2.53 2.16
N THR A 86 3.80 -2.39 1.08
CA THR A 86 2.39 -2.81 1.02
C THR A 86 2.23 -4.32 1.27
N ILE A 87 3.12 -5.14 0.72
CA ILE A 87 3.13 -6.58 0.98
C ILE A 87 3.36 -6.83 2.48
N ILE A 88 4.40 -6.26 3.07
CA ILE A 88 4.71 -6.43 4.48
C ILE A 88 3.53 -5.99 5.35
N ASP A 89 2.99 -4.81 5.10
CA ASP A 89 1.86 -4.24 5.85
C ASP A 89 0.61 -5.15 5.78
N SER A 90 0.28 -5.62 4.58
CA SER A 90 -0.86 -6.54 4.36
C SER A 90 -0.68 -7.87 5.10
N PHE A 91 0.52 -8.44 5.09
CA PHE A 91 0.79 -9.73 5.72
C PHE A 91 0.96 -9.64 7.23
N THR A 92 1.40 -8.50 7.76
CA THR A 92 1.56 -8.27 9.21
C THR A 92 0.33 -7.65 9.86
N SER A 93 -0.67 -7.23 9.06
CA SER A 93 -1.90 -6.65 9.58
C SER A 93 -2.62 -7.57 10.57
N PRO A 94 -3.09 -7.05 11.72
CA PRO A 94 -3.89 -7.82 12.67
C PRO A 94 -5.21 -8.36 12.07
N THR A 95 -5.68 -7.78 10.97
CA THR A 95 -6.88 -8.23 10.24
C THR A 95 -6.60 -9.39 9.28
N ASN A 96 -5.32 -9.72 9.06
CA ASN A 96 -4.94 -10.86 8.24
C ASN A 96 -5.31 -12.18 8.94
N ALA A 97 -6.02 -13.07 8.23
CA ALA A 97 -6.55 -14.30 8.80
C ALA A 97 -5.47 -15.21 9.42
N VAL A 98 -4.26 -15.25 8.83
CA VAL A 98 -3.16 -16.06 9.36
C VAL A 98 -2.60 -15.42 10.62
N MET A 99 -2.38 -14.09 10.62
CA MET A 99 -1.89 -13.38 11.78
C MET A 99 -2.89 -13.46 12.94
N THR A 100 -4.18 -13.30 12.67
CA THR A 100 -5.25 -13.49 13.67
C THR A 100 -5.15 -14.88 14.29
N ARG A 101 -4.97 -15.93 13.48
CA ARG A 101 -4.86 -17.30 13.98
C ARG A 101 -3.61 -17.53 14.84
N VAL A 102 -2.48 -16.95 14.44
CA VAL A 102 -1.24 -16.99 15.24
C VAL A 102 -1.45 -16.36 16.61
N LEU A 103 -2.11 -15.19 16.65
CA LEU A 103 -2.41 -14.49 17.91
C LEU A 103 -3.42 -15.26 18.79
N GLU A 104 -4.43 -15.89 18.20
CA GLU A 104 -5.36 -16.78 18.94
C GLU A 104 -4.61 -17.92 19.61
N VAL A 105 -3.80 -18.67 18.87
CA VAL A 105 -3.00 -19.79 19.40
C VAL A 105 -2.02 -19.33 20.47
N GLN A 106 -1.46 -18.13 20.33
CA GLN A 106 -0.60 -17.52 21.36
C GLN A 106 -1.38 -17.22 22.63
N ASN A 107 -2.60 -16.69 22.51
CA ASN A 107 -3.49 -16.39 23.65
C ASN A 107 -3.95 -17.67 24.38
N ASP A 108 -4.01 -18.81 23.67
CA ASP A 108 -4.28 -20.13 24.23
C ASP A 108 -3.04 -20.76 24.92
N TRP A 109 -2.00 -19.97 25.18
CA TRP A 109 -0.74 -20.38 25.83
C TRP A 109 0.07 -21.41 25.05
N GLN A 110 -0.26 -21.68 23.78
CA GLN A 110 0.45 -22.62 22.90
C GLN A 110 1.62 -21.95 22.16
N TYR A 111 2.57 -21.36 22.88
CA TYR A 111 3.65 -20.56 22.32
C TYR A 111 4.50 -21.31 21.29
N GLY A 112 4.74 -22.61 21.48
CA GLY A 112 5.52 -23.41 20.53
C GLY A 112 4.84 -23.52 19.17
N LEU A 113 3.53 -23.76 19.17
CA LEU A 113 2.73 -23.86 17.96
C LEU A 113 2.61 -22.47 17.27
N ALA A 114 2.32 -21.44 18.06
CA ALA A 114 2.24 -20.07 17.55
C ALA A 114 3.56 -19.64 16.90
N ALA A 115 4.69 -19.92 17.53
CA ALA A 115 6.02 -19.64 16.98
C ALA A 115 6.29 -20.41 15.68
N ALA A 116 5.94 -21.69 15.60
CA ALA A 116 6.10 -22.50 14.38
C ALA A 116 5.25 -21.94 13.22
N MET A 117 4.00 -21.55 13.50
CA MET A 117 3.12 -20.92 12.53
C MET A 117 3.67 -19.59 12.06
N ALA A 118 4.15 -18.73 12.97
CA ALA A 118 4.74 -17.44 12.65
C ALA A 118 5.97 -17.57 11.77
N TRP A 119 6.89 -18.48 12.09
CA TRP A 119 8.09 -18.72 11.29
C TRP A 119 7.78 -19.29 9.90
N THR A 120 6.84 -20.23 9.80
CA THR A 120 6.41 -20.76 8.50
C THR A 120 5.80 -19.66 7.64
N TYR A 121 4.93 -18.84 8.23
CA TYR A 121 4.30 -17.74 7.55
C TYR A 121 5.32 -16.68 7.11
N PHE A 122 6.27 -16.32 7.98
CA PHE A 122 7.36 -15.40 7.65
C PHE A 122 8.20 -15.89 6.46
N ALA A 123 8.52 -17.18 6.42
CA ALA A 123 9.26 -17.77 5.29
C ALA A 123 8.46 -17.64 3.97
N ILE A 124 7.14 -17.84 4.00
CA ILE A 124 6.28 -17.69 2.83
C ILE A 124 6.27 -16.23 2.37
N VAL A 125 6.15 -15.28 3.31
CA VAL A 125 6.17 -13.84 3.00
C VAL A 125 7.50 -13.42 2.39
N LEU A 126 8.62 -13.87 2.95
CA LEU A 126 9.95 -13.60 2.38
C LEU A 126 10.10 -14.17 0.97
N ALA A 127 9.60 -15.39 0.73
CA ALA A 127 9.62 -15.99 -0.61
C ALA A 127 8.77 -15.18 -1.60
N ALA A 128 7.59 -14.70 -1.17
CA ALA A 128 6.73 -13.85 -1.99
C ALA A 128 7.40 -12.50 -2.32
N ILE A 129 8.00 -11.82 -1.33
CA ILE A 129 8.73 -10.57 -1.53
C ILE A 129 9.91 -10.79 -2.48
N GLY A 130 10.69 -11.85 -2.27
CA GLY A 130 11.83 -12.19 -3.13
C GLY A 130 11.40 -12.41 -4.58
N LEU A 131 10.30 -13.14 -4.80
CA LEU A 131 9.76 -13.39 -6.13
C LEU A 131 9.29 -12.09 -6.79
N VAL A 132 8.53 -11.27 -6.08
CA VAL A 132 8.05 -9.98 -6.59
C VAL A 132 9.22 -9.06 -6.92
N THR A 133 10.21 -8.96 -6.04
CA THR A 133 11.42 -8.16 -6.26
C THR A 133 12.19 -8.65 -7.49
N MET A 134 12.34 -9.95 -7.67
CA MET A 134 13.02 -10.54 -8.83
C MET A 134 12.31 -10.22 -10.14
N ILE A 135 10.99 -10.31 -10.16
CA ILE A 135 10.18 -9.98 -11.34
C ILE A 135 10.30 -8.48 -11.67
N ILE A 136 10.09 -7.63 -10.67
CA ILE A 136 10.04 -6.18 -10.90
C ILE A 136 11.43 -5.63 -11.23
N ASN A 137 12.49 -6.15 -10.58
CA ASN A 137 13.86 -5.73 -10.85
C ASN A 137 14.27 -5.94 -12.33
N HIS A 138 13.62 -6.86 -13.01
CA HIS A 138 13.81 -7.05 -14.45
C HIS A 138 13.21 -5.91 -15.30
N PHE A 139 12.20 -5.20 -14.75
CA PHE A 139 11.49 -4.12 -15.43
C PHE A 139 11.94 -2.71 -14.98
N ILE A 140 12.62 -2.60 -13.84
CA ILE A 140 13.09 -1.31 -13.33
C ILE A 140 14.42 -0.97 -13.98
N TYR A 141 14.46 0.17 -14.67
CA TYR A 141 15.70 0.81 -15.09
C TYR A 141 16.35 1.49 -13.88
N TYR A 142 17.49 0.96 -13.44
CA TYR A 142 18.35 1.69 -12.53
C TYR A 142 19.20 2.63 -13.39
N GLU A 143 19.11 3.93 -13.12
CA GLU A 143 20.08 4.88 -13.63
C GLU A 143 21.42 4.54 -12.96
N VAL A 144 22.30 3.87 -13.70
CA VAL A 144 23.67 3.63 -13.27
C VAL A 144 24.42 4.91 -13.56
N GLU A 145 24.90 5.60 -12.49
CA GLU A 145 25.87 6.69 -12.60
C GLU A 145 27.14 6.27 -13.36
#